data_9a19ecaa7d9b28d5eeb2ff148af427c8
#
_entry.id   9a19ecaa7d9b28d5eeb2ff148af427c8
#
_cell.length_a   1.000
_cell.length_b   1.000
_cell.length_c   1.000
_cell.angle_alpha   90.00
_cell.angle_beta   90.00
_cell.angle_gamma   90.00
#
_symmetry.space_group_name_H-M   'P 1'
#
loop_
_entity.id
_entity.type
_entity.pdbx_description
1 polymer ?
#
loop_
_entity_poly.entity_id
_entity_poly.type
_entity_poly.pdbx_seq_one_letter_code
_entity_poly.pdbx_strand_id
1 'polypeptide(L)'
;RIVHVVYGRGREHEVIEVSTFRAYLDNAAAEQVAGNEKTSRSELAGMQHAVDSTGRVLRDNVWGPQEEDAVRRDFTINAMYYDPQTQVVVDYHKGIQDAKKRTLRMIGDPATRYREDPVRIIRAVRFAAKLSPLGFTLDAKTAAPLVQSQALLADVPQSRMFDEMLKLLQTGHALATIEQLKKLGMATGIYPLLDVVVERADTPFVNAALADTDRRVGEGKPVAPSFLLATVLWADVRDGWARRQERQPPFPALQDAIDDVFDKRIGDVSGRGKLAADMREIWVMQ
;
A
#
# COMPACT_ATOMS: atom_id res chain seq x y z
N ARG A 1 13.93 -6.13 -15.06
CA ARG A 1 14.76 -5.03 -14.51
C ARG A 1 14.11 -3.71 -14.91
N ILE A 2 14.16 -2.73 -14.00
CA ILE A 2 13.69 -1.37 -14.27
C ILE A 2 14.93 -0.49 -14.37
N VAL A 3 14.98 0.37 -15.38
CA VAL A 3 15.99 1.41 -15.57
C VAL A 3 15.31 2.76 -15.46
N HIS A 4 15.85 3.64 -14.66
CA HIS A 4 15.36 5.01 -14.52
C HIS A 4 16.18 5.93 -15.43
N VAL A 5 15.52 6.60 -16.35
CA VAL A 5 16.10 7.70 -17.13
C VAL A 5 15.70 9.00 -16.46
N VAL A 6 16.67 9.67 -15.87
CA VAL A 6 16.46 10.92 -15.13
C VAL A 6 16.91 12.08 -16.02
N TYR A 7 16.04 13.06 -16.23
CA TYR A 7 16.37 14.28 -16.98
C TYR A 7 15.85 15.53 -16.25
N GLY A 8 16.41 16.69 -16.58
CA GLY A 8 16.19 17.92 -15.85
C GLY A 8 17.29 18.21 -14.82
N ARG A 9 17.17 19.32 -14.10
CA ARG A 9 18.17 19.77 -13.11
C ARG A 9 17.51 20.13 -11.78
N GLY A 10 18.18 19.80 -10.68
CA GLY A 10 17.78 20.19 -9.33
C GLY A 10 16.45 19.56 -8.90
N ARG A 11 15.52 20.39 -8.40
CA ARG A 11 14.20 19.93 -7.91
C ARG A 11 13.20 19.67 -9.04
N GLU A 12 13.50 20.05 -10.26
CA GLU A 12 12.64 19.87 -11.45
C GLU A 12 13.14 18.70 -12.32
N HIS A 13 13.65 17.64 -11.71
CA HIS A 13 13.98 16.43 -12.44
C HIS A 13 12.75 15.55 -12.65
N GLU A 14 12.64 14.99 -13.83
CA GLU A 14 11.64 13.98 -14.17
C GLU A 14 12.30 12.61 -14.34
N VAL A 15 11.55 11.57 -14.09
CA VAL A 15 12.02 10.18 -14.18
C VAL A 15 11.13 9.40 -15.11
N ILE A 16 11.75 8.80 -16.14
CA ILE A 16 11.09 7.81 -16.99
C ILE A 16 11.55 6.43 -16.56
N GLU A 17 10.61 5.59 -16.18
CA GLU A 17 10.88 4.19 -15.86
C GLU A 17 10.79 3.35 -17.12
N VAL A 18 11.90 2.69 -17.47
CA VAL A 18 11.99 1.77 -18.61
C VAL A 18 12.13 0.36 -18.08
N SER A 19 11.23 -0.52 -18.49
CA SER A 19 11.26 -1.94 -18.09
C SER A 19 11.00 -2.86 -19.28
N THR A 20 11.51 -4.08 -19.19
CA THR A 20 11.17 -5.15 -20.13
C THR A 20 9.80 -5.73 -19.79
N PHE A 21 9.13 -6.28 -20.78
CA PHE A 21 7.93 -7.09 -20.59
C PHE A 21 8.29 -8.42 -19.94
N ARG A 22 7.39 -8.96 -19.13
CA ARG A 22 7.55 -10.22 -18.41
C ARG A 22 6.53 -11.23 -18.88
N ALA A 23 6.97 -12.50 -18.94
CA ALA A 23 6.07 -13.62 -19.21
C ALA A 23 5.06 -13.79 -18.06
N TYR A 24 3.87 -14.25 -18.41
CA TYR A 24 2.93 -14.82 -17.45
C TYR A 24 3.16 -16.34 -17.39
N LEU A 25 3.55 -16.83 -16.24
CA LEU A 25 3.79 -18.26 -16.03
C LEU A 25 2.65 -18.82 -15.17
N ASP A 26 2.08 -19.91 -15.64
CA ASP A 26 1.06 -20.63 -14.89
C ASP A 26 1.67 -21.21 -13.60
N ASN A 27 1.00 -21.01 -12.48
CA ASN A 27 1.42 -21.55 -11.19
C ASN A 27 1.46 -23.08 -11.18
N ALA A 28 0.72 -23.76 -12.07
CA ALA A 28 0.78 -25.21 -12.22
C ALA A 28 2.15 -25.71 -12.71
N ALA A 29 2.90 -24.86 -13.45
CA ALA A 29 4.25 -25.17 -13.92
C ALA A 29 5.35 -24.58 -13.04
N ALA A 30 4.99 -23.95 -11.91
CA ALA A 30 5.93 -23.30 -11.01
C ALA A 30 6.61 -24.32 -10.08
N GLU A 31 7.86 -24.01 -9.72
CA GLU A 31 8.55 -24.74 -8.66
C GLU A 31 7.91 -24.40 -7.31
N GLN A 32 7.29 -25.40 -6.67
CA GLN A 32 6.79 -25.25 -5.31
C GLN A 32 7.94 -25.27 -4.32
N VAL A 33 8.03 -24.25 -3.48
CA VAL A 33 9.06 -24.15 -2.45
C VAL A 33 8.42 -24.06 -1.06
N ALA A 34 9.09 -24.64 -0.07
CA ALA A 34 8.72 -24.52 1.34
C ALA A 34 9.16 -23.16 1.88
N GLY A 35 8.60 -22.08 1.29
CA GLY A 35 8.94 -20.72 1.62
C GLY A 35 7.71 -19.83 1.61
N ASN A 36 7.92 -18.55 1.90
CA ASN A 36 6.90 -17.51 1.82
C ASN A 36 7.52 -16.21 1.27
N GLU A 37 6.79 -15.13 1.26
CA GLU A 37 7.27 -13.84 0.76
C GLU A 37 8.53 -13.31 1.49
N LYS A 38 8.83 -13.83 2.67
CA LYS A 38 10.05 -13.51 3.44
C LYS A 38 11.27 -14.34 3.01
N THR A 39 11.06 -15.35 2.13
CA THR A 39 12.15 -16.18 1.60
C THR A 39 13.17 -15.34 0.87
N SER A 40 14.43 -15.50 1.21
CA SER A 40 15.51 -14.66 0.69
C SER A 40 15.77 -14.88 -0.80
N ARG A 41 16.38 -13.87 -1.45
CA ARG A 41 16.78 -14.00 -2.87
C ARG A 41 17.80 -15.10 -3.10
N SER A 42 18.63 -15.44 -2.11
CA SER A 42 19.60 -16.52 -2.18
C SER A 42 18.95 -17.89 -2.17
N GLU A 43 17.89 -18.07 -1.41
CA GLU A 43 17.12 -19.32 -1.34
C GLU A 43 16.36 -19.59 -2.65
N LEU A 44 15.97 -18.53 -3.37
CA LEU A 44 15.32 -18.61 -4.67
C LEU A 44 16.33 -18.57 -5.85
N ALA A 45 17.63 -18.62 -5.57
CA ALA A 45 18.66 -18.53 -6.61
C ALA A 45 18.54 -19.72 -7.59
N GLY A 46 18.57 -19.40 -8.88
CA GLY A 46 18.45 -20.42 -9.95
C GLY A 46 17.01 -20.69 -10.39
N MET A 47 15.98 -20.38 -9.60
CA MET A 47 14.59 -20.56 -10.00
C MET A 47 14.14 -19.43 -10.91
N GLN A 48 13.38 -19.74 -11.95
CA GLN A 48 12.79 -18.73 -12.83
C GLN A 48 11.39 -18.33 -12.37
N HIS A 49 10.61 -19.29 -11.92
CA HIS A 49 9.26 -19.12 -11.38
C HIS A 49 9.10 -19.99 -10.14
N ALA A 50 8.78 -19.39 -9.01
CA ALA A 50 8.60 -20.09 -7.74
C ALA A 50 7.34 -19.59 -7.04
N VAL A 51 6.58 -20.53 -6.47
CA VAL A 51 5.38 -20.25 -5.66
C VAL A 51 5.48 -20.95 -4.32
N ASP A 52 4.82 -20.42 -3.30
CA ASP A 52 4.64 -21.12 -2.03
C ASP A 52 3.48 -22.12 -2.06
N SER A 53 3.25 -22.80 -0.96
CA SER A 53 2.19 -23.79 -0.81
C SER A 53 0.77 -23.22 -0.98
N THR A 54 0.60 -21.90 -0.89
CA THR A 54 -0.69 -21.19 -1.07
C THR A 54 -0.91 -20.70 -2.49
N GLY A 55 0.10 -20.86 -3.38
CA GLY A 55 0.08 -20.36 -4.76
C GLY A 55 0.53 -18.90 -4.92
N ARG A 56 1.17 -18.33 -3.90
CA ARG A 56 1.77 -17.00 -3.99
C ARG A 56 3.04 -17.04 -4.82
N VAL A 57 3.20 -16.09 -5.73
CA VAL A 57 4.40 -15.93 -6.53
C VAL A 57 5.52 -15.34 -5.69
N LEU A 58 6.58 -16.11 -5.45
CA LEU A 58 7.79 -15.70 -4.74
C LEU A 58 8.85 -15.18 -5.70
N ARG A 59 8.89 -15.71 -6.91
CA ARG A 59 9.80 -15.28 -7.97
C ARG A 59 9.13 -15.41 -9.34
N ASP A 60 9.24 -14.36 -10.12
CA ASP A 60 8.74 -14.25 -11.49
C ASP A 60 9.71 -13.36 -12.27
N ASN A 61 10.69 -13.93 -12.92
CA ASN A 61 11.77 -13.22 -13.58
C ASN A 61 12.05 -13.74 -15.00
N VAL A 62 10.99 -13.99 -15.75
CA VAL A 62 11.05 -14.44 -17.14
C VAL A 62 10.55 -13.33 -18.06
N TRP A 63 11.25 -13.10 -19.15
CA TRP A 63 10.82 -12.14 -20.16
C TRP A 63 9.78 -12.79 -21.08
N GLY A 64 8.84 -12.00 -21.53
CA GLY A 64 7.78 -12.45 -22.41
C GLY A 64 7.25 -11.35 -23.33
N PRO A 65 6.31 -11.68 -24.19
CA PRO A 65 5.66 -10.70 -25.05
C PRO A 65 4.77 -9.74 -24.27
N GLN A 66 4.44 -8.62 -24.87
CA GLN A 66 3.59 -7.57 -24.28
C GLN A 66 2.23 -8.11 -23.80
N GLU A 67 1.62 -9.04 -24.54
CA GLU A 67 0.35 -9.63 -24.18
C GLU A 67 0.42 -10.38 -22.83
N GLU A 68 1.47 -11.16 -22.62
CA GLU A 68 1.69 -11.85 -21.33
C GLU A 68 1.97 -10.87 -20.19
N ASP A 69 2.72 -9.80 -20.47
CA ASP A 69 2.92 -8.73 -19.48
C ASP A 69 1.60 -8.07 -19.06
N ALA A 70 0.66 -7.92 -20.01
CA ALA A 70 -0.67 -7.42 -19.73
C ALA A 70 -1.46 -8.35 -18.80
N VAL A 71 -1.41 -9.67 -19.03
CA VAL A 71 -2.11 -10.68 -18.22
C VAL A 71 -1.71 -10.63 -16.75
N ARG A 72 -0.42 -10.40 -16.46
CA ARG A 72 0.11 -10.40 -15.10
C ARG A 72 -0.15 -9.11 -14.32
N ARG A 73 -0.68 -8.05 -14.96
CA ARG A 73 -1.06 -6.81 -14.28
C ARG A 73 -2.34 -7.01 -13.44
N ASP A 74 -2.63 -6.03 -12.58
CA ASP A 74 -3.77 -6.12 -11.66
C ASP A 74 -5.11 -5.79 -12.35
N PHE A 75 -5.29 -4.56 -12.81
CA PHE A 75 -6.57 -4.07 -13.33
C PHE A 75 -6.53 -3.83 -14.82
N THR A 76 -7.66 -4.04 -15.49
CA THR A 76 -7.79 -3.87 -16.93
C THR A 76 -7.39 -2.47 -17.40
N ILE A 77 -7.75 -1.44 -16.66
CA ILE A 77 -7.39 -0.04 -16.97
C ILE A 77 -5.89 0.26 -16.82
N ASN A 78 -5.13 -0.60 -16.12
CA ASN A 78 -3.68 -0.48 -15.95
C ASN A 78 -2.89 -1.38 -16.90
N ALA A 79 -3.57 -2.10 -17.80
CA ALA A 79 -2.97 -3.06 -18.73
C ALA A 79 -3.10 -2.62 -20.19
N MET A 80 -3.16 -1.34 -20.44
CA MET A 80 -3.13 -0.73 -21.76
C MET A 80 -1.75 -0.18 -22.06
N TYR A 81 -1.34 -0.25 -23.32
CA TYR A 81 -0.04 0.23 -23.79
C TYR A 81 -0.24 1.23 -24.92
N TYR A 82 0.54 2.27 -24.94
CA TYR A 82 0.51 3.27 -26.02
C TYR A 82 1.79 3.18 -26.84
N ASP A 83 1.63 3.01 -28.15
CA ASP A 83 2.73 3.09 -29.09
C ASP A 83 2.81 4.52 -29.65
N PRO A 84 3.85 5.29 -29.33
CA PRO A 84 3.97 6.67 -29.78
C PRO A 84 4.28 6.80 -31.29
N GLN A 85 4.81 5.76 -31.94
CA GLN A 85 5.14 5.79 -33.36
C GLN A 85 3.86 5.66 -34.21
N THR A 86 3.00 4.70 -33.86
CA THR A 86 1.74 4.44 -34.56
C THR A 86 0.56 5.20 -33.98
N GLN A 87 0.73 5.81 -32.79
CA GLN A 87 -0.31 6.48 -32.02
C GLN A 87 -1.50 5.55 -31.67
N VAL A 88 -1.22 4.26 -31.49
CA VAL A 88 -2.22 3.23 -31.20
C VAL A 88 -2.15 2.85 -29.74
N VAL A 89 -3.32 2.71 -29.11
CA VAL A 89 -3.48 2.07 -27.79
C VAL A 89 -3.71 0.58 -28.01
N VAL A 90 -2.82 -0.23 -27.44
CA VAL A 90 -2.96 -1.70 -27.43
C VAL A 90 -3.66 -2.12 -26.16
N ASP A 91 -4.79 -2.80 -26.27
CA ASP A 91 -5.67 -3.16 -25.16
C ASP A 91 -6.10 -4.64 -25.26
N TYR A 92 -5.42 -5.49 -24.50
CA TYR A 92 -5.67 -6.95 -24.48
C TYR A 92 -6.86 -7.35 -23.59
N HIS A 93 -7.25 -6.52 -22.63
CA HIS A 93 -8.19 -6.87 -21.56
C HIS A 93 -9.41 -5.95 -21.46
N LYS A 94 -9.74 -5.25 -22.53
CA LYS A 94 -10.89 -4.32 -22.57
C LYS A 94 -10.79 -3.16 -21.56
N GLY A 95 -9.58 -2.71 -21.29
CA GLY A 95 -9.32 -1.59 -20.36
C GLY A 95 -9.96 -0.28 -20.84
N ILE A 96 -9.98 0.01 -22.14
CA ILE A 96 -10.69 1.17 -22.71
C ILE A 96 -12.18 1.12 -22.40
N GLN A 97 -12.81 -0.06 -22.56
CA GLN A 97 -14.23 -0.23 -22.25
C GLN A 97 -14.52 -0.03 -20.77
N ASP A 98 -13.70 -0.62 -19.88
CA ASP A 98 -13.84 -0.47 -18.45
C ASP A 98 -13.58 0.98 -18.00
N ALA A 99 -12.61 1.67 -18.59
CA ALA A 99 -12.37 3.09 -18.34
C ALA A 99 -13.60 3.95 -18.72
N LYS A 100 -14.22 3.70 -19.88
CA LYS A 100 -15.46 4.39 -20.31
C LYS A 100 -16.63 4.11 -19.36
N LYS A 101 -16.75 2.88 -18.88
CA LYS A 101 -17.78 2.46 -17.91
C LYS A 101 -17.42 2.83 -16.46
N ARG A 102 -16.25 3.41 -16.22
CA ARG A 102 -15.73 3.72 -14.89
C ARG A 102 -15.73 2.51 -13.95
N THR A 103 -15.28 1.38 -14.48
CA THR A 103 -15.23 0.10 -13.76
C THR A 103 -13.80 -0.29 -13.47
N LEU A 104 -13.50 -0.56 -12.19
CA LEU A 104 -12.22 -1.11 -11.74
C LEU A 104 -12.35 -2.64 -11.67
N ARG A 105 -11.76 -3.33 -12.64
CA ARG A 105 -11.89 -4.78 -12.82
C ARG A 105 -10.52 -5.45 -12.75
N MET A 106 -10.41 -6.50 -11.92
CA MET A 106 -9.23 -7.38 -11.88
C MET A 106 -9.14 -8.20 -13.17
N ILE A 107 -7.93 -8.36 -13.70
CA ILE A 107 -7.65 -9.27 -14.81
C ILE A 107 -7.59 -10.69 -14.27
N GLY A 108 -8.28 -11.63 -14.92
CA GLY A 108 -8.36 -13.03 -14.50
C GLY A 108 -9.32 -13.27 -13.34
N ASP A 109 -9.15 -14.40 -12.64
CA ASP A 109 -9.95 -14.73 -11.47
C ASP A 109 -9.46 -13.98 -10.23
N PRO A 110 -10.27 -13.10 -9.64
CA PRO A 110 -9.83 -12.24 -8.54
C PRO A 110 -9.29 -13.00 -7.33
N ALA A 111 -9.94 -14.09 -6.91
CA ALA A 111 -9.50 -14.87 -5.77
C ALA A 111 -8.10 -15.47 -5.99
N THR A 112 -7.83 -15.99 -7.18
CA THR A 112 -6.52 -16.48 -7.59
C THR A 112 -5.49 -15.36 -7.62
N ARG A 113 -5.85 -14.21 -8.17
CA ARG A 113 -4.95 -13.06 -8.28
C ARG A 113 -4.56 -12.48 -6.91
N TYR A 114 -5.47 -12.50 -5.94
CA TYR A 114 -5.17 -12.10 -4.55
C TYR A 114 -4.24 -13.10 -3.84
N ARG A 115 -4.34 -14.41 -4.15
CA ARG A 115 -3.38 -15.40 -3.64
C ARG A 115 -1.98 -15.24 -4.24
N GLU A 116 -1.89 -14.96 -5.53
CA GLU A 116 -0.61 -14.75 -6.22
C GLU A 116 0.17 -13.57 -5.64
N ASP A 117 -0.49 -12.46 -5.37
CA ASP A 117 0.08 -11.26 -4.72
C ASP A 117 -0.97 -10.60 -3.82
N PRO A 118 -0.95 -10.87 -2.51
CA PRO A 118 -1.93 -10.31 -1.56
C PRO A 118 -1.97 -8.79 -1.50
N VAL A 119 -0.87 -8.11 -1.87
CA VAL A 119 -0.85 -6.64 -1.94
C VAL A 119 -1.86 -6.09 -2.96
N ARG A 120 -2.30 -6.89 -3.93
CA ARG A 120 -3.40 -6.53 -4.84
C ARG A 120 -4.70 -6.22 -4.10
N ILE A 121 -4.93 -6.80 -2.92
CA ILE A 121 -6.07 -6.48 -2.04
C ILE A 121 -6.01 -4.99 -1.62
N ILE A 122 -4.85 -4.56 -1.13
CA ILE A 122 -4.61 -3.17 -0.74
C ILE A 122 -4.70 -2.24 -1.95
N ARG A 123 -4.15 -2.66 -3.08
CA ARG A 123 -4.22 -1.90 -4.34
C ARG A 123 -5.65 -1.72 -4.82
N ALA A 124 -6.53 -2.73 -4.68
CA ALA A 124 -7.95 -2.62 -5.01
C ALA A 124 -8.63 -1.51 -4.20
N VAL A 125 -8.42 -1.47 -2.90
CA VAL A 125 -8.93 -0.40 -2.02
C VAL A 125 -8.37 0.96 -2.42
N ARG A 126 -7.06 1.05 -2.64
CA ARG A 126 -6.38 2.30 -3.00
C ARG A 126 -6.90 2.88 -4.32
N PHE A 127 -7.01 2.06 -5.35
CA PHE A 127 -7.52 2.53 -6.64
C PHE A 127 -9.01 2.86 -6.58
N ALA A 128 -9.81 2.10 -5.84
CA ALA A 128 -11.22 2.44 -5.62
C ALA A 128 -11.37 3.81 -4.96
N ALA A 129 -10.56 4.11 -3.95
CA ALA A 129 -10.55 5.42 -3.29
C ALA A 129 -10.06 6.53 -4.22
N LYS A 130 -8.91 6.33 -4.88
CA LYS A 130 -8.28 7.31 -5.77
C LYS A 130 -9.17 7.69 -6.94
N LEU A 131 -9.90 6.74 -7.49
CA LEU A 131 -10.71 6.92 -8.69
C LEU A 131 -12.19 7.21 -8.37
N SER A 132 -12.59 7.16 -7.10
CA SER A 132 -13.98 7.47 -6.69
C SER A 132 -14.45 8.87 -7.08
N PRO A 133 -13.62 9.94 -7.04
CA PRO A 133 -14.03 11.26 -7.51
C PRO A 133 -14.34 11.30 -9.02
N LEU A 134 -13.79 10.37 -9.78
CA LEU A 134 -14.07 10.18 -11.21
C LEU A 134 -15.27 9.26 -11.46
N GLY A 135 -15.93 8.78 -10.40
CA GLY A 135 -17.08 7.90 -10.47
C GLY A 135 -16.76 6.43 -10.74
N PHE A 136 -15.51 6.00 -10.57
CA PHE A 136 -15.15 4.57 -10.68
C PHE A 136 -15.67 3.76 -9.49
N THR A 137 -16.09 2.55 -9.79
CA THR A 137 -16.51 1.56 -8.80
C THR A 137 -15.82 0.21 -9.04
N LEU A 138 -15.61 -0.56 -7.99
CA LEU A 138 -15.12 -1.92 -8.10
C LEU A 138 -16.17 -2.81 -8.79
N ASP A 139 -15.73 -3.59 -9.76
CA ASP A 139 -16.51 -4.70 -10.31
C ASP A 139 -16.91 -5.67 -9.20
N ALA A 140 -18.15 -6.19 -9.24
CA ALA A 140 -18.68 -7.06 -8.19
C ALA A 140 -17.85 -8.33 -7.99
N LYS A 141 -17.33 -8.94 -9.05
CA LYS A 141 -16.48 -10.13 -8.96
C LYS A 141 -15.11 -9.81 -8.37
N THR A 142 -14.59 -8.60 -8.62
CA THR A 142 -13.34 -8.11 -8.04
C THR A 142 -13.48 -7.82 -6.55
N ALA A 143 -14.61 -7.28 -6.13
CA ALA A 143 -14.88 -6.94 -4.72
C ALA A 143 -15.23 -8.16 -3.85
N ALA A 144 -15.97 -9.13 -4.39
CA ALA A 144 -16.53 -10.25 -3.62
C ALA A 144 -15.51 -11.02 -2.78
N PRO A 145 -14.29 -11.40 -3.27
CA PRO A 145 -13.35 -12.17 -2.47
C PRO A 145 -12.46 -11.34 -1.54
N LEU A 146 -12.57 -10.00 -1.50
CA LEU A 146 -11.64 -9.14 -0.76
C LEU A 146 -11.58 -9.47 0.73
N VAL A 147 -12.74 -9.54 1.40
CA VAL A 147 -12.79 -9.80 2.85
C VAL A 147 -12.21 -11.18 3.19
N GLN A 148 -12.57 -12.20 2.43
CA GLN A 148 -12.06 -13.56 2.65
C GLN A 148 -10.56 -13.68 2.37
N SER A 149 -10.05 -12.92 1.40
CA SER A 149 -8.64 -12.91 1.01
C SER A 149 -7.77 -12.09 1.96
N GLN A 150 -8.35 -11.29 2.85
CA GLN A 150 -7.62 -10.42 3.77
C GLN A 150 -6.62 -11.17 4.65
N ALA A 151 -6.93 -12.41 5.05
CA ALA A 151 -6.03 -13.25 5.84
C ALA A 151 -4.67 -13.50 5.16
N LEU A 152 -4.62 -13.46 3.82
CA LEU A 152 -3.37 -13.61 3.05
C LEU A 152 -2.35 -12.49 3.33
N LEU A 153 -2.80 -11.34 3.82
CA LEU A 153 -1.91 -10.20 4.16
C LEU A 153 -1.00 -10.50 5.36
N ALA A 154 -1.35 -11.46 6.21
CA ALA A 154 -0.53 -11.83 7.38
C ALA A 154 0.88 -12.33 7.01
N ASP A 155 1.04 -12.89 5.82
CA ASP A 155 2.32 -13.39 5.33
C ASP A 155 3.16 -12.36 4.59
N VAL A 156 2.61 -11.17 4.32
CA VAL A 156 3.35 -10.07 3.69
C VAL A 156 4.36 -9.50 4.69
N PRO A 157 5.62 -9.22 4.29
CA PRO A 157 6.59 -8.59 5.19
C PRO A 157 6.09 -7.29 5.81
N GLN A 158 6.32 -7.12 7.10
CA GLN A 158 5.82 -5.95 7.85
C GLN A 158 6.30 -4.61 7.26
N SER A 159 7.53 -4.56 6.76
CA SER A 159 8.06 -3.37 6.07
C SER A 159 7.26 -3.01 4.83
N ARG A 160 6.90 -4.03 4.03
CA ARG A 160 6.06 -3.84 2.83
C ARG A 160 4.64 -3.41 3.19
N MET A 161 4.05 -4.00 4.25
CA MET A 161 2.74 -3.59 4.75
C MET A 161 2.73 -2.15 5.24
N PHE A 162 3.78 -1.73 5.93
CA PHE A 162 3.95 -0.34 6.36
C PHE A 162 4.02 0.62 5.16
N ASP A 163 4.81 0.30 4.14
CA ASP A 163 4.91 1.11 2.92
C ASP A 163 3.56 1.20 2.18
N GLU A 164 2.81 0.10 2.10
CA GLU A 164 1.48 0.11 1.48
C GLU A 164 0.47 0.92 2.31
N MET A 165 0.53 0.86 3.65
CA MET A 165 -0.27 1.73 4.52
C MET A 165 0.03 3.21 4.25
N LEU A 166 1.29 3.59 4.15
CA LEU A 166 1.65 4.98 3.81
C LEU A 166 1.12 5.39 2.45
N LYS A 167 1.16 4.50 1.45
CA LYS A 167 0.55 4.77 0.14
C LYS A 167 -0.97 4.97 0.21
N LEU A 168 -1.66 4.25 1.10
CA LEU A 168 -3.10 4.46 1.32
C LEU A 168 -3.39 5.86 1.91
N LEU A 169 -2.53 6.34 2.79
CA LEU A 169 -2.78 7.54 3.57
C LEU A 169 -2.17 8.83 2.97
N GLN A 170 -1.18 8.71 2.07
CA GLN A 170 -0.40 9.84 1.58
C GLN A 170 -0.49 10.06 0.06
N THR A 171 -1.53 9.56 -0.58
CA THR A 171 -1.76 9.75 -2.03
C THR A 171 -2.83 10.80 -2.34
N GLY A 172 -3.26 11.57 -1.36
CA GLY A 172 -4.27 12.61 -1.52
C GLY A 172 -5.72 12.13 -1.41
N HIS A 173 -5.93 10.89 -0.96
CA HIS A 173 -7.23 10.23 -0.85
C HIS A 173 -7.38 9.43 0.45
N ALA A 174 -6.80 9.90 1.56
CA ALA A 174 -6.80 9.18 2.83
C ALA A 174 -8.22 8.99 3.37
N LEU A 175 -9.03 10.04 3.41
CA LEU A 175 -10.43 9.94 3.88
C LEU A 175 -11.27 9.04 2.98
N ALA A 176 -11.13 9.14 1.67
CA ALA A 176 -11.81 8.26 0.72
C ALA A 176 -11.36 6.79 0.87
N THR A 177 -10.09 6.55 1.19
CA THR A 177 -9.55 5.22 1.48
C THR A 177 -10.19 4.61 2.72
N ILE A 178 -10.32 5.38 3.79
CA ILE A 178 -10.97 4.94 5.03
C ILE A 178 -12.43 4.62 4.79
N GLU A 179 -13.14 5.44 4.02
CA GLU A 179 -14.51 5.18 3.61
C GLU A 179 -14.64 3.88 2.79
N GLN A 180 -13.74 3.64 1.84
CA GLN A 180 -13.72 2.40 1.08
C GLN A 180 -13.44 1.18 1.95
N LEU A 181 -12.51 1.26 2.90
CA LEU A 181 -12.23 0.19 3.86
C LEU A 181 -13.49 -0.16 4.67
N LYS A 182 -14.20 0.84 5.19
CA LYS A 182 -15.46 0.64 5.93
C LYS A 182 -16.53 0.02 5.03
N LYS A 183 -16.72 0.55 3.84
CA LYS A 183 -17.72 0.07 2.86
C LYS A 183 -17.48 -1.38 2.42
N LEU A 184 -16.24 -1.78 2.26
CA LEU A 184 -15.86 -3.12 1.85
C LEU A 184 -15.83 -4.13 3.00
N GLY A 185 -16.08 -3.72 4.25
CA GLY A 185 -15.98 -4.59 5.42
C GLY A 185 -14.55 -4.90 5.85
N MET A 186 -13.59 -4.05 5.49
CA MET A 186 -12.15 -4.21 5.72
C MET A 186 -11.60 -3.14 6.68
N ALA A 187 -12.42 -2.62 7.58
CA ALA A 187 -12.02 -1.55 8.51
C ALA A 187 -10.98 -2.00 9.54
N THR A 188 -10.82 -3.30 9.75
CA THR A 188 -9.87 -3.89 10.72
C THR A 188 -9.18 -5.11 10.13
N GLY A 189 -8.01 -5.47 10.71
CA GLY A 189 -7.32 -6.73 10.40
C GLY A 189 -6.40 -6.70 9.18
N ILE A 190 -6.17 -5.52 8.56
CA ILE A 190 -5.20 -5.39 7.47
C ILE A 190 -3.80 -5.18 8.05
N TYR A 191 -3.65 -4.18 8.91
CA TYR A 191 -2.39 -3.81 9.54
C TYR A 191 -2.67 -3.07 10.85
N PRO A 192 -2.04 -3.43 11.99
CA PRO A 192 -2.43 -2.90 13.30
C PRO A 192 -2.45 -1.37 13.40
N LEU A 193 -1.46 -0.70 12.81
CA LEU A 193 -1.40 0.76 12.82
C LEU A 193 -2.46 1.40 11.92
N LEU A 194 -2.78 0.77 10.80
CA LEU A 194 -3.89 1.21 9.93
C LEU A 194 -5.24 1.07 10.64
N ASP A 195 -5.44 0.00 11.41
CA ASP A 195 -6.66 -0.20 12.20
C ASP A 195 -6.88 0.96 13.18
N VAL A 196 -5.80 1.43 13.83
CA VAL A 196 -5.86 2.61 14.71
C VAL A 196 -6.24 3.89 13.95
N VAL A 197 -5.68 4.08 12.74
CA VAL A 197 -6.03 5.23 11.89
C VAL A 197 -7.51 5.20 11.54
N VAL A 198 -8.02 4.06 11.10
CA VAL A 198 -9.42 3.89 10.70
C VAL A 198 -10.37 4.10 11.89
N GLU A 199 -10.03 3.56 13.06
CA GLU A 199 -10.81 3.73 14.30
C GLU A 199 -10.93 5.20 14.70
N ARG A 200 -9.85 5.98 14.56
CA ARG A 200 -9.77 7.38 15.01
C ARG A 200 -10.11 8.41 13.95
N ALA A 201 -10.32 7.99 12.71
CA ALA A 201 -10.50 8.89 11.58
C ALA A 201 -11.68 9.88 11.74
N ASP A 202 -12.70 9.50 12.49
CA ASP A 202 -13.88 10.35 12.72
C ASP A 202 -13.69 11.29 13.93
N THR A 203 -12.60 11.18 14.70
CA THR A 203 -12.29 12.14 15.75
C THR A 203 -11.84 13.47 15.12
N PRO A 204 -12.27 14.64 15.65
CA PRO A 204 -12.01 15.92 15.00
C PRO A 204 -10.53 16.18 14.69
N PHE A 205 -9.64 15.85 15.62
CA PHE A 205 -8.21 16.10 15.47
C PHE A 205 -7.57 15.22 14.38
N VAL A 206 -7.84 13.92 14.39
CA VAL A 206 -7.30 12.98 13.37
C VAL A 206 -7.94 13.26 12.02
N ASN A 207 -9.24 13.52 11.96
CA ASN A 207 -9.95 13.87 10.72
C ASN A 207 -9.34 15.11 10.07
N ALA A 208 -9.09 16.17 10.84
CA ALA A 208 -8.45 17.38 10.36
C ALA A 208 -7.05 17.12 9.79
N ALA A 209 -6.25 16.26 10.44
CA ALA A 209 -4.92 15.89 9.95
C ALA A 209 -4.97 15.08 8.65
N LEU A 210 -5.91 14.15 8.52
CA LEU A 210 -6.13 13.39 7.28
C LEU A 210 -6.61 14.30 6.14
N ALA A 211 -7.54 15.20 6.41
CA ALA A 211 -8.03 16.18 5.43
C ALA A 211 -6.93 17.14 4.97
N ASP A 212 -6.09 17.63 5.89
CA ASP A 212 -4.95 18.48 5.56
C ASP A 212 -3.89 17.73 4.74
N THR A 213 -3.64 16.46 5.06
CA THR A 213 -2.76 15.59 4.28
C THR A 213 -3.27 15.48 2.84
N ASP A 214 -4.55 15.19 2.64
CA ASP A 214 -5.16 15.07 1.32
C ASP A 214 -5.07 16.40 0.54
N ARG A 215 -5.36 17.52 1.19
CA ARG A 215 -5.25 18.87 0.61
C ARG A 215 -3.81 19.17 0.17
N ARG A 216 -2.82 18.93 1.03
CA ARG A 216 -1.40 19.19 0.73
C ARG A 216 -0.89 18.35 -0.44
N VAL A 217 -1.25 17.08 -0.49
CA VAL A 217 -0.88 16.20 -1.62
C VAL A 217 -1.53 16.71 -2.91
N GLY A 218 -2.80 17.10 -2.87
CA GLY A 218 -3.51 17.68 -4.02
C GLY A 218 -2.89 18.99 -4.53
N GLU A 219 -2.25 19.75 -3.64
CA GLU A 219 -1.50 20.97 -3.96
C GLU A 219 -0.03 20.72 -4.36
N GLY A 220 0.40 19.45 -4.46
CA GLY A 220 1.78 19.08 -4.75
C GLY A 220 2.76 19.38 -3.60
N LYS A 221 2.27 19.61 -2.40
CA LYS A 221 3.09 19.91 -1.22
C LYS A 221 3.54 18.63 -0.53
N PRO A 222 4.77 18.60 0.02
CA PRO A 222 5.24 17.42 0.73
C PRO A 222 4.43 17.19 2.01
N VAL A 223 4.24 15.91 2.36
CA VAL A 223 3.67 15.45 3.62
C VAL A 223 4.66 14.53 4.32
N ALA A 224 4.83 14.71 5.62
CA ALA A 224 5.70 13.87 6.42
C ALA A 224 4.88 12.75 7.10
N PRO A 225 5.25 11.47 6.90
CA PRO A 225 4.60 10.37 7.61
C PRO A 225 4.63 10.53 9.13
N SER A 226 5.73 11.07 9.65
CA SER A 226 5.93 11.34 11.08
C SER A 226 4.85 12.26 11.66
N PHE A 227 4.47 13.30 10.94
CA PHE A 227 3.42 14.22 11.39
C PHE A 227 2.06 13.53 11.49
N LEU A 228 1.66 12.80 10.46
CA LEU A 228 0.37 12.09 10.45
C LEU A 228 0.31 11.03 11.56
N LEU A 229 1.35 10.21 11.69
CA LEU A 229 1.40 9.15 12.70
C LEU A 229 1.49 9.72 14.12
N ALA A 230 2.27 10.78 14.33
CA ALA A 230 2.31 11.48 15.61
C ALA A 230 0.94 12.04 16.01
N THR A 231 0.19 12.59 15.05
CA THR A 231 -1.17 13.10 15.29
C THR A 231 -2.14 11.97 15.66
N VAL A 232 -2.12 10.86 14.92
CA VAL A 232 -2.99 9.70 15.17
C VAL A 232 -2.73 9.10 16.55
N LEU A 233 -1.47 9.03 16.97
CA LEU A 233 -1.04 8.41 18.23
C LEU A 233 -0.93 9.38 19.41
N TRP A 234 -1.23 10.67 19.18
CA TRP A 234 -1.11 11.68 20.24
C TRP A 234 -1.97 11.37 21.48
N ALA A 235 -3.19 10.85 21.28
CA ALA A 235 -4.05 10.50 22.41
C ALA A 235 -3.41 9.45 23.32
N ASP A 236 -2.73 8.44 22.78
CA ASP A 236 -2.03 7.42 23.56
C ASP A 236 -0.88 8.03 24.37
N VAL A 237 -0.09 8.91 23.76
CA VAL A 237 1.02 9.62 24.43
C VAL A 237 0.48 10.51 25.55
N ARG A 238 -0.50 11.36 25.23
CA ARG A 238 -1.12 12.29 26.20
C ARG A 238 -1.70 11.57 27.41
N ASP A 239 -2.47 10.53 27.17
CA ASP A 239 -3.14 9.79 28.25
C ASP A 239 -2.12 8.97 29.08
N GLY A 240 -1.10 8.42 28.42
CA GLY A 240 0.03 7.77 29.10
C GLY A 240 0.85 8.74 29.92
N TRP A 241 1.08 9.94 29.41
CA TRP A 241 1.78 11.03 30.11
C TRP A 241 1.00 11.49 31.35
N ALA A 242 -0.29 11.80 31.20
CA ALA A 242 -1.15 12.21 32.31
C ALA A 242 -1.15 11.21 33.47
N ARG A 243 -1.28 9.91 33.18
CA ARG A 243 -1.25 8.86 34.22
C ARG A 243 0.08 8.78 34.96
N ARG A 244 1.20 9.03 34.27
CA ARG A 244 2.53 8.96 34.86
C ARG A 244 2.91 10.19 35.68
N GLN A 245 2.38 11.36 35.33
CA GLN A 245 2.60 12.61 36.08
C GLN A 245 2.11 12.55 37.52
N GLU A 246 1.21 11.62 37.85
CA GLU A 246 0.78 11.39 39.24
C GLU A 246 1.94 10.87 40.12
N ARG A 247 2.98 10.26 39.55
CA ARG A 247 4.05 9.57 40.24
C ARG A 247 5.46 9.97 39.80
N GLN A 248 5.58 10.72 38.75
CA GLN A 248 6.85 11.08 38.11
C GLN A 248 6.87 12.57 37.72
N PRO A 249 8.06 13.19 37.66
CA PRO A 249 8.20 14.52 37.07
C PRO A 249 7.70 14.55 35.61
N PRO A 250 7.22 15.71 35.11
CA PRO A 250 6.57 15.81 33.80
C PRO A 250 7.41 15.29 32.64
N PHE A 251 8.70 15.63 32.56
CA PHE A 251 9.53 15.25 31.42
C PHE A 251 9.88 13.75 31.38
N PRO A 252 10.35 13.10 32.46
CA PRO A 252 10.47 11.64 32.49
C PRO A 252 9.16 10.92 32.19
N ALA A 253 8.02 11.39 32.72
CA ALA A 253 6.72 10.82 32.48
C ALA A 253 6.34 10.86 30.99
N LEU A 254 6.69 11.94 30.28
CA LEU A 254 6.50 12.07 28.84
C LEU A 254 7.37 11.08 28.05
N GLN A 255 8.66 10.98 28.42
CA GLN A 255 9.59 10.05 27.76
C GLN A 255 9.09 8.60 27.86
N ASP A 256 8.69 8.16 29.05
CA ASP A 256 8.17 6.83 29.28
C ASP A 256 6.85 6.59 28.53
N ALA A 257 5.98 7.59 28.42
CA ALA A 257 4.75 7.50 27.64
C ALA A 257 5.02 7.34 26.14
N ILE A 258 6.01 8.05 25.62
CA ILE A 258 6.45 7.94 24.22
C ILE A 258 7.02 6.55 23.95
N ASP A 259 7.90 6.04 24.83
CA ASP A 259 8.49 4.70 24.68
C ASP A 259 7.42 3.61 24.65
N ASP A 260 6.44 3.68 25.55
CA ASP A 260 5.31 2.75 25.55
C ASP A 260 4.51 2.76 24.25
N VAL A 261 4.29 3.92 23.64
CA VAL A 261 3.56 4.01 22.38
C VAL A 261 4.35 3.37 21.24
N PHE A 262 5.68 3.58 21.20
CA PHE A 262 6.52 2.92 20.21
C PHE A 262 6.49 1.39 20.36
N ASP A 263 6.61 0.89 21.59
CA ASP A 263 6.62 -0.55 21.85
C ASP A 263 5.28 -1.21 21.51
N LYS A 264 4.16 -0.55 21.82
CA LYS A 264 2.82 -1.12 21.65
C LYS A 264 2.24 -0.95 20.25
N ARG A 265 2.56 0.16 19.56
CA ARG A 265 1.85 0.56 18.33
C ARG A 265 2.68 0.45 17.07
N ILE A 266 3.94 0.77 17.12
CA ILE A 266 4.80 0.77 15.93
C ILE A 266 5.56 -0.55 15.80
N GLY A 267 5.79 -1.25 16.89
CA GLY A 267 6.44 -2.56 16.93
C GLY A 267 7.78 -2.58 16.17
N ASP A 268 8.10 -3.64 15.44
CA ASP A 268 9.38 -3.81 14.72
C ASP A 268 9.39 -3.27 13.26
N VAL A 269 8.77 -2.13 12.97
CA VAL A 269 8.77 -1.55 11.64
C VAL A 269 10.19 -1.18 11.20
N SER A 270 10.66 -1.74 10.08
CA SER A 270 11.96 -1.41 9.51
C SER A 270 12.02 0.06 9.07
N GLY A 271 13.19 0.71 9.20
CA GLY A 271 13.38 2.11 8.84
C GLY A 271 12.98 3.13 9.90
N ARG A 272 12.76 2.71 11.12
CA ARG A 272 12.29 3.52 12.25
C ARG A 272 13.18 4.69 12.65
N GLY A 273 14.49 4.59 12.46
CA GLY A 273 15.42 5.53 13.08
C GLY A 273 15.00 6.99 12.89
N LYS A 274 14.89 7.44 11.65
CA LYS A 274 14.49 8.82 11.37
C LYS A 274 13.02 9.08 11.69
N LEU A 275 12.11 8.18 11.28
CA LEU A 275 10.67 8.33 11.53
C LEU A 275 10.36 8.43 13.02
N ALA A 276 10.94 7.54 13.83
CA ALA A 276 10.77 7.55 15.28
C ALA A 276 11.37 8.80 15.93
N ALA A 277 12.54 9.26 15.47
CA ALA A 277 13.16 10.49 15.95
C ALA A 277 12.27 11.72 15.66
N ASP A 278 11.78 11.85 14.43
CA ASP A 278 10.91 12.94 14.03
C ASP A 278 9.58 12.93 14.84
N MET A 279 8.99 11.76 15.07
CA MET A 279 7.78 11.64 15.90
C MET A 279 8.03 12.03 17.36
N ARG A 280 9.16 11.59 17.96
CA ARG A 280 9.56 11.99 19.31
C ARG A 280 9.70 13.50 19.43
N GLU A 281 10.37 14.12 18.48
CA GLU A 281 10.56 15.58 18.44
C GLU A 281 9.21 16.30 18.39
N ILE A 282 8.27 15.86 17.54
CA ILE A 282 6.92 16.42 17.47
C ILE A 282 6.22 16.34 18.83
N TRP A 283 6.28 15.21 19.53
CA TRP A 283 5.60 15.04 20.82
C TRP A 283 6.27 15.80 21.99
N VAL A 284 7.57 16.02 21.91
CA VAL A 284 8.31 16.79 22.95
C VAL A 284 8.07 18.30 22.83
N MET A 285 7.68 18.77 21.64
CA MET A 285 7.36 20.19 21.40
C MET A 285 5.95 20.60 21.87
N GLN A 286 5.14 19.70 22.41
CA GLN A 286 3.75 19.94 22.81
C GLN A 286 3.62 20.63 24.19
#